data_ce432be20a87681b3b807ea2b1d23789
#
_entry.id   ce432be20a87681b3b807ea2b1d23789
#
_cell.length_a   1.000
_cell.length_b   1.000
_cell.length_c   1.000
_cell.angle_alpha   90.00
_cell.angle_beta   90.00
_cell.angle_gamma   90.00
#
_symmetry.space_group_name_H-M   'P 1'
#
loop_
_entity.id
_entity.type
_entity.pdbx_description
1 polymer ?
#
loop_
_entity_poly.entity_id
_entity_poly.type
_entity_poly.pdbx_seq_one_letter_code
_entity_poly.pdbx_strand_id
1 'polypeptide(L)'
;MTKISNIRSATTFRQTVLLIDDQPTVLDIHSAILKSLKMNLKIVAMTNPIEALAWLQNKQVDLIITDFRMHQMDGMQFVQALKSTDNVLTHSIVVVTVLKDQAIHQELISAGASACLTKPVQTQALAAIAKNLLDQSKLYYGLGLIH
;
A
#
# COMPACT_ATOMS: atom_id res chain seq x y z
N MET A 1 27.61 -7.87 -22.64
CA MET A 1 27.54 -6.84 -21.60
C MET A 1 26.14 -6.39 -21.35
N THR A 2 25.34 -6.22 -22.38
CA THR A 2 23.93 -5.87 -22.22
C THR A 2 23.16 -6.88 -21.39
N LYS A 3 23.51 -8.17 -21.49
CA LYS A 3 22.84 -9.21 -20.68
C LYS A 3 23.08 -9.02 -19.20
N ILE A 4 24.27 -8.60 -18.80
CA ILE A 4 24.57 -8.35 -17.39
C ILE A 4 23.77 -7.17 -16.87
N SER A 5 23.63 -6.11 -17.67
CA SER A 5 22.81 -4.96 -17.28
C SER A 5 21.34 -5.34 -17.14
N ASN A 6 20.82 -6.17 -18.05
CA ASN A 6 19.44 -6.62 -17.97
C ASN A 6 19.19 -7.50 -16.75
N ILE A 7 20.12 -8.36 -16.41
CA ILE A 7 20.02 -9.18 -15.21
C ILE A 7 20.01 -8.31 -13.97
N ARG A 8 20.89 -7.29 -13.92
CA ARG A 8 20.90 -6.35 -12.79
C ARG A 8 19.58 -5.62 -12.66
N SER A 9 19.02 -5.14 -13.76
CA SER A 9 17.73 -4.45 -13.73
C SER A 9 16.63 -5.34 -13.19
N ALA A 10 16.60 -6.61 -13.60
CA ALA A 10 15.62 -7.57 -13.11
C ALA A 10 15.80 -7.86 -11.62
N THR A 11 17.05 -8.01 -11.15
CA THR A 11 17.33 -8.34 -9.76
C THR A 11 17.23 -7.14 -8.83
N THR A 12 17.41 -5.92 -9.37
CA THR A 12 17.33 -4.69 -8.58
C THR A 12 15.95 -4.04 -8.64
N PHE A 13 15.02 -4.61 -9.39
CA PHE A 13 13.65 -4.10 -9.41
C PHE A 13 13.08 -4.09 -7.99
N ARG A 14 12.61 -2.93 -7.58
CA ARG A 14 12.19 -2.71 -6.20
C ARG A 14 10.80 -2.10 -6.20
N GLN A 15 9.92 -2.67 -5.42
CA GLN A 15 8.58 -2.14 -5.21
C GLN A 15 8.54 -1.34 -3.93
N THR A 16 7.71 -0.30 -3.91
CA THR A 16 7.57 0.57 -2.75
C THR A 16 6.24 0.34 -2.08
N VAL A 17 6.26 0.15 -0.77
CA VAL A 17 5.07 0.02 0.07
C VAL A 17 5.06 1.15 1.08
N LEU A 18 3.94 1.85 1.16
CA LEU A 18 3.73 2.90 2.16
C LEU A 18 2.80 2.39 3.24
N LEU A 19 3.24 2.47 4.48
CA LEU A 19 2.44 2.12 5.66
C LEU A 19 2.05 3.40 6.38
N ILE A 20 0.76 3.55 6.71
CA ILE A 20 0.26 4.71 7.43
C ILE A 20 -0.56 4.27 8.63
N ASP A 21 -0.12 4.67 9.81
CA ASP A 21 -0.83 4.39 11.07
C ASP A 21 -0.26 5.33 12.13
N ASP A 22 -1.12 5.95 12.93
CA ASP A 22 -0.65 6.88 13.95
C ASP A 22 -0.01 6.17 15.15
N GLN A 23 -0.04 4.83 15.19
CA GLN A 23 0.62 4.03 16.21
C GLN A 23 1.89 3.38 15.64
N PRO A 24 3.08 3.82 16.07
CA PRO A 24 4.34 3.27 15.54
C PRO A 24 4.48 1.76 15.71
N THR A 25 3.93 1.21 16.79
CA THR A 25 3.98 -0.24 17.03
C THR A 25 3.29 -1.02 15.91
N VAL A 26 2.16 -0.51 15.42
CA VAL A 26 1.44 -1.16 14.32
C VAL A 26 2.27 -1.11 13.04
N LEU A 27 2.93 0.02 12.78
CA LEU A 27 3.83 0.14 11.63
C LEU A 27 4.95 -0.89 11.69
N ASP A 28 5.53 -1.11 12.86
CA ASP A 28 6.57 -2.11 13.04
C ASP A 28 6.07 -3.52 12.75
N ILE A 29 4.87 -3.83 13.22
CA ILE A 29 4.26 -5.14 13.00
C ILE A 29 3.99 -5.36 11.51
N HIS A 30 3.37 -4.39 10.84
CA HIS A 30 3.09 -4.51 9.42
C HIS A 30 4.37 -4.59 8.59
N SER A 31 5.39 -3.82 8.96
CA SER A 31 6.68 -3.88 8.31
C SER A 31 7.31 -5.27 8.42
N ALA A 32 7.24 -5.89 9.60
CA ALA A 32 7.77 -7.23 9.81
C ALA A 32 7.04 -8.26 8.94
N ILE A 33 5.71 -8.13 8.82
CA ILE A 33 4.92 -9.02 7.97
C ILE A 33 5.37 -8.90 6.51
N LEU A 34 5.57 -7.67 6.02
CA LEU A 34 6.02 -7.45 4.66
C LEU A 34 7.41 -8.01 4.42
N LYS A 35 8.31 -7.84 5.37
CA LYS A 35 9.67 -8.39 5.25
C LYS A 35 9.67 -9.91 5.18
N SER A 36 8.69 -10.56 5.79
CA SER A 36 8.58 -12.01 5.74
C SER A 36 8.24 -12.54 4.34
N LEU A 37 7.77 -11.69 3.45
CA LEU A 37 7.46 -12.08 2.06
C LEU A 37 8.70 -12.35 1.24
N LYS A 38 9.88 -11.93 1.68
CA LYS A 38 11.16 -12.10 0.97
C LYS A 38 11.12 -11.51 -0.44
N MET A 39 10.41 -10.41 -0.60
CA MET A 39 10.36 -9.65 -1.84
C MET A 39 11.29 -8.45 -1.70
N ASN A 40 11.75 -7.92 -2.82
CA ASN A 40 12.59 -6.73 -2.82
C ASN A 40 11.69 -5.49 -2.64
N LEU A 41 11.51 -5.07 -1.40
CA LEU A 41 10.59 -3.97 -1.06
C LEU A 41 11.34 -2.82 -0.41
N LYS A 42 10.94 -1.61 -0.80
CA LYS A 42 11.23 -0.40 -0.04
C LYS A 42 9.99 -0.11 0.80
N ILE A 43 10.12 -0.19 2.11
CA ILE A 43 9.01 0.04 3.03
C ILE A 43 9.18 1.41 3.66
N VAL A 44 8.18 2.27 3.47
CA VAL A 44 8.15 3.61 4.03
C VAL A 44 7.00 3.65 5.03
N ALA A 45 7.26 4.13 6.24
CA ALA A 45 6.26 4.19 7.30
C ALA A 45 6.06 5.63 7.72
N MET A 46 4.80 6.04 7.81
CA MET A 46 4.44 7.40 8.21
C MET A 46 3.30 7.35 9.22
N THR A 47 3.34 8.28 10.18
CA THR A 47 2.30 8.36 11.21
C THR A 47 1.26 9.43 10.93
N ASN A 48 1.47 10.27 9.92
CA ASN A 48 0.59 11.39 9.62
C ASN A 48 0.05 11.27 8.19
N PRO A 49 -1.27 11.10 8.01
CA PRO A 49 -1.84 10.94 6.67
C PRO A 49 -1.73 12.19 5.79
N ILE A 50 -1.71 13.37 6.38
CA ILE A 50 -1.53 14.62 5.61
C ILE A 50 -0.14 14.66 4.99
N GLU A 51 0.88 14.33 5.79
CA GLU A 51 2.25 14.25 5.29
C GLU A 51 2.39 13.15 4.23
N ALA A 52 1.67 12.04 4.43
CA ALA A 52 1.70 10.95 3.46
C ALA A 52 1.14 11.39 2.10
N LEU A 53 0.02 12.12 2.10
CA LEU A 53 -0.55 12.64 0.86
C LEU A 53 0.41 13.60 0.15
N ALA A 54 1.06 14.48 0.90
CA ALA A 54 2.04 15.40 0.33
C ALA A 54 3.22 14.65 -0.27
N TRP A 55 3.72 13.64 0.44
CA TRP A 55 4.83 12.82 -0.03
C TRP A 55 4.46 12.04 -1.30
N LEU A 56 3.21 11.55 -1.38
CA LEU A 56 2.76 10.74 -2.50
C LEU A 56 2.66 11.51 -3.82
N GLN A 57 2.56 12.83 -3.78
CA GLN A 57 2.33 13.62 -5.00
C GLN A 57 3.41 13.44 -6.06
N ASN A 58 4.63 13.15 -5.63
CA ASN A 58 5.76 12.99 -6.54
C ASN A 58 6.37 11.59 -6.47
N LYS A 59 5.60 10.62 -5.99
CA LYS A 59 6.11 9.27 -5.78
C LYS A 59 5.21 8.25 -6.44
N GLN A 60 5.83 7.21 -6.94
CA GLN A 60 5.15 6.03 -7.44
C GLN A 60 5.21 4.96 -6.36
N VAL A 61 4.05 4.48 -5.94
CA VAL A 61 3.94 3.51 -4.85
C VAL A 61 3.11 2.33 -5.32
N ASP A 62 3.58 1.14 -5.04
CA ASP A 62 2.93 -0.08 -5.50
C ASP A 62 1.80 -0.52 -4.59
N LEU A 63 1.91 -0.24 -3.31
CA LEU A 63 0.93 -0.66 -2.32
C LEU A 63 0.92 0.34 -1.16
N ILE A 64 -0.28 0.72 -0.73
CA ILE A 64 -0.47 1.50 0.49
C ILE A 64 -1.28 0.64 1.46
N ILE A 65 -0.82 0.54 2.69
CA ILE A 65 -1.57 -0.08 3.78
C ILE A 65 -1.81 1.01 4.82
N THR A 66 -3.06 1.39 5.00
CA THR A 66 -3.41 2.50 5.90
C THR A 66 -4.41 2.07 6.95
N ASP A 67 -4.23 2.59 8.16
CA ASP A 67 -5.25 2.50 9.19
C ASP A 67 -6.45 3.35 8.78
N PHE A 68 -7.64 2.97 9.24
CA PHE A 68 -8.84 3.76 9.00
C PHE A 68 -8.92 4.96 9.94
N ARG A 69 -8.70 4.74 11.21
CA ARG A 69 -8.91 5.78 12.24
C ARG A 69 -7.60 6.47 12.59
N MET A 70 -7.44 7.70 12.08
CA MET A 70 -6.24 8.50 12.28
C MET A 70 -6.66 9.91 12.75
N HIS A 71 -5.71 10.68 13.31
CA HIS A 71 -6.04 11.95 13.95
C HIS A 71 -6.53 13.03 12.99
N GLN A 72 -5.82 13.23 11.87
CA GLN A 72 -6.11 14.37 10.99
C GLN A 72 -7.17 14.05 9.94
N MET A 73 -7.28 12.79 9.55
CA MET A 73 -8.31 12.32 8.63
C MET A 73 -8.46 10.82 8.78
N ASP A 74 -9.62 10.31 8.41
CA ASP A 74 -9.84 8.87 8.44
C ASP A 74 -9.45 8.22 7.11
N GLY A 75 -9.50 6.89 7.07
CA GLY A 75 -9.13 6.14 5.87
C GLY A 75 -10.01 6.43 4.66
N MET A 76 -11.29 6.71 4.87
CA MET A 76 -12.17 7.08 3.76
C MET A 76 -11.74 8.39 3.13
N GLN A 77 -11.49 9.40 3.96
CA GLN A 77 -11.01 10.70 3.49
C GLN A 77 -9.67 10.57 2.78
N PHE A 78 -8.79 9.72 3.31
CA PHE A 78 -7.49 9.47 2.68
C PHE A 78 -7.65 8.86 1.29
N VAL A 79 -8.46 7.82 1.17
CA VAL A 79 -8.70 7.15 -0.12
C VAL A 79 -9.31 8.14 -1.12
N GLN A 80 -10.31 8.92 -0.69
CA GLN A 80 -10.95 9.91 -1.55
C GLN A 80 -9.96 10.98 -2.01
N ALA A 81 -9.15 11.50 -1.10
CA ALA A 81 -8.14 12.51 -1.43
C ALA A 81 -7.13 11.96 -2.44
N LEU A 82 -6.68 10.73 -2.22
CA LEU A 82 -5.72 10.09 -3.11
C LEU A 82 -6.28 9.89 -4.51
N LYS A 83 -7.51 9.41 -4.61
CA LYS A 83 -8.14 9.14 -5.91
C LYS A 83 -8.52 10.41 -6.67
N SER A 84 -8.64 11.54 -5.99
CA SER A 84 -8.94 12.82 -6.64
C SER A 84 -7.69 13.50 -7.22
N THR A 85 -6.51 12.95 -6.98
CA THR A 85 -5.24 13.54 -7.42
C THR A 85 -4.72 12.82 -8.65
N ASP A 86 -4.65 13.52 -9.77
CA ASP A 86 -4.23 12.93 -11.05
C ASP A 86 -2.77 12.51 -11.09
N ASN A 87 -1.95 13.06 -10.20
CA ASN A 87 -0.52 12.82 -10.21
C ASN A 87 -0.09 11.64 -9.35
N VAL A 88 -1.04 10.98 -8.69
CA VAL A 88 -0.71 9.86 -7.80
C VAL A 88 -0.82 8.55 -8.57
N LEU A 89 0.31 7.87 -8.69
CA LEU A 89 0.38 6.56 -9.35
C LEU A 89 0.42 5.47 -8.29
N THR A 90 -0.67 5.35 -7.55
CA THR A 90 -0.82 4.30 -6.55
C THR A 90 -1.77 3.25 -7.09
N HIS A 91 -1.34 2.02 -7.08
CA HIS A 91 -2.09 0.95 -7.70
C HIS A 91 -3.02 0.25 -6.75
N SER A 92 -2.63 0.11 -5.49
CA SER A 92 -3.40 -0.68 -4.54
C SER A 92 -3.40 -0.02 -3.17
N ILE A 93 -4.57 0.01 -2.55
CA ILE A 93 -4.76 0.54 -1.20
C ILE A 93 -5.47 -0.51 -0.37
N VAL A 94 -4.89 -0.89 0.75
CA VAL A 94 -5.51 -1.75 1.75
C VAL A 94 -5.82 -0.89 2.97
N VAL A 95 -7.08 -0.90 3.39
CA VAL A 95 -7.51 -0.17 4.60
C VAL A 95 -7.72 -1.18 5.72
N VAL A 96 -7.18 -0.89 6.89
CA VAL A 96 -7.27 -1.74 8.08
C VAL A 96 -8.11 -1.01 9.12
N THR A 97 -9.15 -1.67 9.65
CA THR A 97 -10.09 -1.02 10.54
C THR A 97 -10.64 -1.98 11.59
N VAL A 98 -11.00 -1.44 12.78
CA VAL A 98 -11.74 -2.23 13.78
C VAL A 98 -13.22 -2.35 13.42
N LEU A 99 -13.70 -1.58 12.46
CA LEU A 99 -15.10 -1.58 12.06
C LEU A 99 -15.42 -2.85 11.25
N LYS A 100 -16.46 -3.56 11.68
CA LYS A 100 -16.88 -4.83 11.04
C LYS A 100 -18.08 -4.64 10.13
N ASP A 101 -18.62 -3.44 10.03
CA ASP A 101 -19.79 -3.14 9.21
C ASP A 101 -19.45 -3.32 7.74
N GLN A 102 -20.12 -4.24 7.10
CA GLN A 102 -19.92 -4.53 5.67
C GLN A 102 -20.24 -3.34 4.79
N ALA A 103 -21.19 -2.49 5.19
CA ALA A 103 -21.52 -1.29 4.42
C ALA A 103 -20.33 -0.35 4.34
N ILE A 104 -19.61 -0.16 5.45
CA ILE A 104 -18.41 0.68 5.48
C ILE A 104 -17.31 0.08 4.61
N HIS A 105 -17.11 -1.23 4.70
CA HIS A 105 -16.13 -1.92 3.85
C HIS A 105 -16.44 -1.74 2.37
N GLN A 106 -17.71 -1.88 2.00
CA GLN A 106 -18.13 -1.70 0.61
C GLN A 106 -17.96 -0.26 0.14
N GLU A 107 -18.23 0.71 1.01
CA GLU A 107 -18.02 2.10 0.68
C GLU A 107 -16.54 2.40 0.43
N LEU A 108 -15.65 1.83 1.23
CA LEU A 108 -14.21 1.97 1.03
C LEU A 108 -13.76 1.38 -0.30
N ILE A 109 -14.25 0.19 -0.64
CA ILE A 109 -13.95 -0.45 -1.92
C ILE A 109 -14.48 0.41 -3.08
N SER A 110 -15.71 0.92 -2.96
CA SER A 110 -16.29 1.79 -3.99
C SER A 110 -15.52 3.07 -4.16
N ALA A 111 -14.94 3.59 -3.07
CA ALA A 111 -14.12 4.81 -3.12
C ALA A 111 -12.75 4.57 -3.77
N GLY A 112 -12.33 3.31 -3.92
CA GLY A 112 -11.09 2.98 -4.60
C GLY A 112 -10.12 2.11 -3.82
N ALA A 113 -10.47 1.69 -2.61
CA ALA A 113 -9.63 0.74 -1.86
C ALA A 113 -9.66 -0.61 -2.55
N SER A 114 -8.53 -1.29 -2.57
CA SER A 114 -8.40 -2.63 -3.17
C SER A 114 -8.90 -3.70 -2.22
N ALA A 115 -8.78 -3.47 -0.91
CA ALA A 115 -9.23 -4.40 0.11
C ALA A 115 -9.42 -3.66 1.42
N CYS A 116 -10.23 -4.25 2.29
CA CYS A 116 -10.45 -3.76 3.64
C CYS A 116 -10.33 -4.93 4.59
N LEU A 117 -9.44 -4.82 5.58
CA LEU A 117 -9.19 -5.87 6.56
C LEU A 117 -9.65 -5.40 7.93
N THR A 118 -10.27 -6.30 8.69
CA THR A 118 -10.75 -5.99 10.04
C THR A 118 -9.67 -6.33 11.07
N LYS A 119 -9.46 -5.43 12.02
CA LYS A 119 -8.53 -5.67 13.15
C LYS A 119 -9.16 -6.61 14.17
N PRO A 120 -8.39 -7.44 14.85
CA PRO A 120 -6.96 -7.63 14.72
C PRO A 120 -6.61 -8.33 13.41
N VAL A 121 -5.64 -7.78 12.69
CA VAL A 121 -5.25 -8.32 11.39
C VAL A 121 -4.44 -9.58 11.61
N GLN A 122 -4.87 -10.67 10.98
CA GLN A 122 -4.10 -11.90 11.00
C GLN A 122 -2.88 -11.74 10.08
N THR A 123 -1.73 -12.18 10.58
CA THR A 123 -0.47 -12.08 9.84
C THR A 123 -0.58 -12.70 8.46
N GLN A 124 -1.15 -13.89 8.38
CA GLN A 124 -1.28 -14.60 7.09
C GLN A 124 -2.22 -13.89 6.13
N ALA A 125 -3.28 -13.26 6.63
CA ALA A 125 -4.23 -12.54 5.79
C ALA A 125 -3.57 -11.31 5.16
N LEU A 126 -2.86 -10.53 5.96
CA LEU A 126 -2.16 -9.35 5.44
C LEU A 126 -1.04 -9.74 4.48
N ALA A 127 -0.27 -10.77 4.84
CA ALA A 127 0.81 -11.27 3.98
C ALA A 127 0.27 -11.71 2.61
N ALA A 128 -0.81 -12.47 2.61
CA ALA A 128 -1.38 -13.00 1.36
C ALA A 128 -1.90 -11.88 0.46
N ILE A 129 -2.65 -10.93 1.02
CA ILE A 129 -3.20 -9.86 0.21
C ILE A 129 -2.12 -8.91 -0.29
N ALA A 130 -1.12 -8.61 0.54
CA ALA A 130 -0.01 -7.75 0.13
C ALA A 130 0.77 -8.40 -1.01
N LYS A 131 1.08 -9.70 -0.89
CA LYS A 131 1.80 -10.41 -1.95
C LYS A 131 1.01 -10.40 -3.25
N ASN A 132 -0.28 -10.69 -3.18
CA ASN A 132 -1.14 -10.70 -4.37
C ASN A 132 -1.15 -9.34 -5.06
N LEU A 133 -1.33 -8.27 -4.31
CA LEU A 133 -1.39 -6.92 -4.87
C LEU A 133 -0.03 -6.47 -5.42
N LEU A 134 1.06 -6.84 -4.75
CA LEU A 134 2.40 -6.53 -5.24
C LEU A 134 2.72 -7.31 -6.51
N ASP A 135 2.30 -8.57 -6.60
CA ASP A 135 2.48 -9.36 -7.82
C ASP A 135 1.69 -8.76 -8.98
N GLN A 136 0.49 -8.26 -8.73
CA GLN A 136 -0.31 -7.57 -9.75
C GLN A 136 0.39 -6.30 -10.23
N SER A 137 0.99 -5.54 -9.33
CA SER A 137 1.73 -4.34 -9.69
C SER A 137 2.90 -4.67 -10.60
N LYS A 138 3.63 -5.75 -10.32
CA LYS A 138 4.70 -6.23 -11.20
C LYS A 138 4.20 -6.56 -12.60
N LEU A 139 3.03 -7.16 -12.69
CA LEU A 139 2.43 -7.49 -13.98
C LEU A 139 2.16 -6.25 -14.81
N TYR A 140 1.64 -5.20 -14.19
CA TYR A 140 1.39 -3.94 -14.89
C TYR A 140 2.70 -3.34 -15.43
N TYR A 141 3.77 -3.37 -14.67
CA TYR A 141 5.08 -2.92 -15.16
C TYR A 141 5.55 -3.78 -16.33
N GLY A 142 5.40 -5.10 -16.22
CA GLY A 142 5.81 -6.02 -17.28
C GLY A 142 5.04 -5.82 -18.57
N LEU A 143 3.79 -5.35 -18.49
CA LEU A 143 2.97 -5.06 -19.66
C LEU A 143 3.17 -3.63 -20.19
N GLY A 144 4.01 -2.83 -19.54
CA GLY A 144 4.22 -1.45 -19.94
C GLY A 144 3.05 -0.52 -19.66
N LEU A 145 2.14 -0.93 -18.81
CA LEU A 145 0.96 -0.12 -18.47
C LEU A 145 1.28 0.96 -17.46
N ILE A 146 2.43 0.85 -16.80
CA ILE A 146 2.86 1.77 -15.75
C ILE A 146 4.34 2.07 -15.96
N HIS A 147 4.69 3.34 -15.85
CA HIS A 147 6.07 3.80 -16.01
C HIS A 147 6.49 4.72 -14.89
#